data_76a276a8ae74be1be989a8c48293163e
#
_entry.id   76a276a8ae74be1be989a8c48293163e
#
_cell.length_a   1.000
_cell.length_b   1.000
_cell.length_c   1.000
_cell.angle_alpha   90.00
_cell.angle_beta   90.00
_cell.angle_gamma   90.00
#
_symmetry.space_group_name_H-M   'P 1'
#
loop_
_entity.id
_entity.type
_entity.pdbx_description
1 polymer ?
#
loop_
_entity_poly.entity_id
_entity_poly.type
_entity_poly.pdbx_seq_one_letter_code
_entity_poly.pdbx_strand_id
1 'polypeptide(L)'
;MASASRSARSAAPADRAPATRPRNRRQLIVEAAGRVFSERGYHTASMEEVAAGVGITAAALYRHFPNKYALFAECADVMVDGLVAVLDEVPPGAPLPDLLTAITRITVAHRASGGVYRWEARYLSLEDRRRLAVKFGRLVARVDEAVQRAHPLPDERLRAVAALGAIASITMHHTSIAQRRAEELLLASALRVVASEPAAGRAGAHPVELPAQPVPRTRRAEILAASVPLFARDGFASVTNGQIAEAVGLTPSALYRHYPGKIDILAAACLQAAGLLAQGVERSLREVDGPHDAIAALAATYVAYSFEYTELNSVAEAELAGLPAGLRRPLVLAQREHIAVWEQQLRLARPELDPRQTRVLVHAGFGVVVEAGRRLRWQDSPGHREAVTALVVGALGL
;
A
#
# COMPACT_ATOMS: atom_id res chain seq x y z
N MET A 1 -22.75 28.94 77.25
CA MET A 1 -21.97 27.70 77.47
C MET A 1 -21.38 27.26 76.15
N ALA A 2 -20.11 27.28 76.13
CA ALA A 2 -19.09 26.74 75.25
C ALA A 2 -19.44 26.41 73.80
N SER A 3 -18.95 27.28 72.94
CA SER A 3 -18.63 27.09 71.53
C SER A 3 -17.36 26.24 71.37
N ALA A 4 -17.38 25.20 70.51
CA ALA A 4 -16.21 24.46 70.09
C ALA A 4 -16.01 24.63 68.56
N SER A 5 -15.11 25.52 68.17
CA SER A 5 -14.64 25.67 66.79
C SER A 5 -13.75 24.50 66.45
N ARG A 6 -14.07 23.78 65.38
CA ARG A 6 -13.16 22.83 64.74
C ARG A 6 -12.47 23.48 63.54
N SER A 7 -11.18 23.67 63.70
CA SER A 7 -10.24 24.06 62.67
C SER A 7 -10.15 22.98 61.56
N ALA A 8 -10.47 23.38 60.32
CA ALA A 8 -10.23 22.56 59.12
C ALA A 8 -8.73 22.66 58.71
N ARG A 9 -8.00 21.57 58.85
CA ARG A 9 -6.65 21.44 58.29
C ARG A 9 -6.73 21.30 56.77
N SER A 10 -6.17 22.28 56.10
CA SER A 10 -5.89 22.23 54.66
C SER A 10 -4.90 21.09 54.36
N ALA A 11 -5.33 20.13 53.54
CA ALA A 11 -4.46 19.10 53.01
C ALA A 11 -3.63 19.70 51.88
N ALA A 12 -2.29 19.61 51.98
CA ALA A 12 -1.35 19.98 50.95
C ALA A 12 -1.51 19.05 49.71
N PRO A 13 -1.27 19.52 48.47
CA PRO A 13 -1.36 18.67 47.30
C PRO A 13 -0.24 17.64 47.32
N ALA A 14 -0.62 16.37 47.14
CA ALA A 14 0.29 15.25 47.02
C ALA A 14 1.31 15.49 45.90
N ASP A 15 2.58 15.40 46.26
CA ASP A 15 3.74 15.44 45.41
C ASP A 15 3.63 14.34 44.33
N ARG A 16 3.39 14.74 43.06
CA ARG A 16 3.44 13.81 41.95
C ARG A 16 4.87 13.38 41.76
N ALA A 17 5.19 12.15 42.12
CA ALA A 17 6.43 11.50 41.83
C ALA A 17 6.79 11.71 40.35
N PRO A 18 8.06 12.04 40.02
CA PRO A 18 8.46 12.26 38.63
C PRO A 18 8.29 10.93 37.88
N ALA A 19 7.49 10.98 36.80
CA ALA A 19 7.27 9.83 35.94
C ALA A 19 8.64 9.31 35.44
N THR A 20 9.02 8.12 35.85
CA THR A 20 10.24 7.42 35.42
C THR A 20 10.26 7.42 33.90
N ARG A 21 11.30 8.04 33.31
CA ARG A 21 11.49 8.05 31.84
C ARG A 21 11.57 6.60 31.34
N PRO A 22 10.67 6.14 30.45
CA PRO A 22 10.75 4.81 29.89
C PRO A 22 12.08 4.62 29.19
N ARG A 23 12.82 3.53 29.45
CA ARG A 23 14.11 3.21 28.83
C ARG A 23 14.04 3.07 27.30
N ASN A 24 12.83 2.90 26.73
CA ASN A 24 12.58 2.70 25.29
C ASN A 24 11.88 3.90 24.62
N ARG A 25 12.02 5.12 25.14
CA ARG A 25 11.30 6.30 24.61
C ARG A 25 11.51 6.53 23.12
N ARG A 26 12.73 6.31 22.61
CA ARG A 26 13.02 6.42 21.17
C ARG A 26 12.16 5.46 20.36
N GLN A 27 12.03 4.22 20.81
CA GLN A 27 11.18 3.21 20.18
C GLN A 27 9.70 3.60 20.17
N LEU A 28 9.16 4.09 21.31
CA LEU A 28 7.78 4.57 21.40
C LEU A 28 7.51 5.72 20.43
N ILE A 29 8.48 6.62 20.24
CA ILE A 29 8.39 7.70 19.25
C ILE A 29 8.31 7.12 17.83
N VAL A 30 9.17 6.16 17.48
CA VAL A 30 9.20 5.53 16.16
C VAL A 30 7.88 4.79 15.88
N GLU A 31 7.34 4.05 16.84
CA GLU A 31 6.06 3.36 16.72
C GLU A 31 4.88 4.34 16.51
N ALA A 32 4.85 5.43 17.28
CA ALA A 32 3.83 6.47 17.11
C ALA A 32 3.96 7.18 15.76
N ALA A 33 5.19 7.50 15.35
CA ALA A 33 5.48 8.12 14.06
C ALA A 33 5.09 7.20 12.89
N GLY A 34 5.37 5.90 12.99
CA GLY A 34 4.97 4.91 12.00
C GLY A 34 3.45 4.90 11.77
N ARG A 35 2.64 4.98 12.84
CA ARG A 35 1.18 5.10 12.73
C ARG A 35 0.76 6.41 12.07
N VAL A 36 1.30 7.55 12.52
CA VAL A 36 0.97 8.88 11.97
C VAL A 36 1.33 8.97 10.49
N PHE A 37 2.51 8.49 10.09
CA PHE A 37 2.93 8.46 8.69
C PHE A 37 2.06 7.51 7.84
N SER A 38 1.65 6.36 8.36
CA SER A 38 0.76 5.43 7.65
C SER A 38 -0.65 5.99 7.45
N GLU A 39 -1.16 6.76 8.42
CA GLU A 39 -2.52 7.32 8.38
C GLU A 39 -2.62 8.62 7.58
N ARG A 40 -1.60 9.48 7.69
CA ARG A 40 -1.60 10.83 7.14
C ARG A 40 -0.77 10.99 5.88
N GLY A 41 0.16 10.07 5.62
CA GLY A 41 1.24 10.23 4.63
C GLY A 41 2.35 11.14 5.13
N TYR A 42 3.54 11.01 4.53
CA TYR A 42 4.74 11.74 4.95
C TYR A 42 4.56 13.26 4.95
N HIS A 43 3.97 13.84 3.90
CA HIS A 43 3.87 15.30 3.79
C HIS A 43 2.90 15.92 4.80
N THR A 44 1.76 15.29 5.01
CA THR A 44 0.67 15.81 5.85
C THR A 44 0.92 15.59 7.35
N ALA A 45 1.64 14.53 7.72
CA ALA A 45 2.02 14.23 9.10
C ALA A 45 2.88 15.37 9.70
N SER A 46 2.65 15.72 10.97
CA SER A 46 3.43 16.71 11.70
C SER A 46 4.22 16.12 12.87
N MET A 47 5.30 16.78 13.26
CA MET A 47 6.09 16.39 14.44
C MET A 47 5.28 16.59 15.74
N GLU A 48 4.37 17.55 15.75
CA GLU A 48 3.45 17.84 16.85
C GLU A 48 2.47 16.69 17.08
N GLU A 49 1.88 16.14 16.01
CA GLU A 49 0.99 14.97 16.09
C GLU A 49 1.71 13.75 16.65
N VAL A 50 2.95 13.49 16.18
CA VAL A 50 3.76 12.39 16.71
C VAL A 50 4.08 12.60 18.18
N ALA A 51 4.49 13.81 18.58
CA ALA A 51 4.80 14.14 19.97
C ALA A 51 3.58 13.97 20.89
N ALA A 52 2.40 14.43 20.45
CA ALA A 52 1.14 14.23 21.15
C ALA A 52 0.80 12.74 21.33
N GLY A 53 1.06 11.92 20.32
CA GLY A 53 0.83 10.46 20.34
C GLY A 53 1.65 9.71 21.39
N VAL A 54 2.75 10.30 21.89
CA VAL A 54 3.60 9.72 22.95
C VAL A 54 3.63 10.54 24.23
N GLY A 55 2.77 11.56 24.33
CA GLY A 55 2.63 12.40 25.52
C GLY A 55 3.87 13.27 25.82
N ILE A 56 4.56 13.79 24.79
CA ILE A 56 5.70 14.68 24.92
C ILE A 56 5.49 15.98 24.14
N THR A 57 6.33 16.97 24.38
CA THR A 57 6.34 18.20 23.58
C THR A 57 7.10 17.99 22.28
N ALA A 58 6.79 18.77 21.23
CA ALA A 58 7.55 18.79 19.98
C ALA A 58 9.03 19.09 20.22
N ALA A 59 9.36 20.02 21.13
CA ALA A 59 10.75 20.32 21.53
C ALA A 59 11.47 19.11 22.12
N ALA A 60 10.75 18.25 22.87
CA ALA A 60 11.32 17.01 23.39
C ALA A 60 11.55 15.98 22.27
N LEU A 61 10.67 15.94 21.26
CA LEU A 61 10.81 15.07 20.10
C LEU A 61 12.05 15.46 19.27
N TYR A 62 12.28 16.75 19.03
CA TYR A 62 13.45 17.25 18.29
C TYR A 62 14.79 16.91 18.96
N ARG A 63 14.82 16.62 20.26
CA ARG A 63 16.02 16.09 20.94
C ARG A 63 16.36 14.65 20.54
N HIS A 64 15.37 13.89 20.09
CA HIS A 64 15.54 12.49 19.64
C HIS A 64 15.76 12.41 18.12
N PHE A 65 15.12 13.28 17.36
CA PHE A 65 15.16 13.31 15.89
C PHE A 65 15.29 14.74 15.41
N PRO A 66 16.36 15.08 14.66
CA PRO A 66 16.66 16.46 14.29
C PRO A 66 15.63 17.08 13.34
N ASN A 67 14.90 16.24 12.60
CA ASN A 67 13.85 16.66 11.69
C ASN A 67 12.89 15.51 11.37
N LYS A 68 11.79 15.82 10.65
CA LYS A 68 10.78 14.86 10.24
C LYS A 68 11.34 13.75 9.35
N TYR A 69 12.28 14.09 8.47
CA TYR A 69 12.90 13.10 7.59
C TYR A 69 13.69 12.04 8.36
N ALA A 70 14.51 12.44 9.33
CA ALA A 70 15.29 11.50 10.14
C ALA A 70 14.38 10.52 10.92
N LEU A 71 13.26 11.01 11.42
CA LEU A 71 12.26 10.17 12.08
C LEU A 71 11.59 9.21 11.09
N PHE A 72 11.24 9.69 9.91
CA PHE A 72 10.62 8.90 8.86
C PHE A 72 11.56 7.79 8.35
N ALA A 73 12.83 8.11 8.08
CA ALA A 73 13.83 7.13 7.66
C ALA A 73 14.05 6.05 8.72
N GLU A 74 14.07 6.42 10.01
CA GLU A 74 14.18 5.47 11.13
C GLU A 74 12.94 4.56 11.20
N CYS A 75 11.72 5.08 10.98
CA CYS A 75 10.52 4.24 10.94
C CYS A 75 10.62 3.18 9.83
N ALA A 76 11.11 3.56 8.65
CA ALA A 76 11.31 2.64 7.54
C ALA A 76 12.40 1.59 7.85
N ASP A 77 13.51 2.00 8.47
CA ASP A 77 14.58 1.09 8.89
C ASP A 77 14.10 0.06 9.92
N VAL A 78 13.46 0.52 11.00
CA VAL A 78 12.94 -0.37 12.07
C VAL A 78 11.96 -1.40 11.50
N MET A 79 11.10 -0.98 10.57
CA MET A 79 10.16 -1.88 9.94
C MET A 79 10.86 -2.95 9.08
N VAL A 80 11.81 -2.55 8.25
CA VAL A 80 12.56 -3.49 7.40
C VAL A 80 13.44 -4.40 8.25
N ASP A 81 14.09 -3.87 9.28
CA ASP A 81 14.92 -4.66 10.21
C ASP A 81 14.06 -5.68 10.97
N GLY A 82 12.85 -5.33 11.40
CA GLY A 82 11.91 -6.25 12.00
C GLY A 82 11.53 -7.42 11.08
N LEU A 83 11.31 -7.13 9.79
CA LEU A 83 11.04 -8.18 8.79
C LEU A 83 12.27 -9.06 8.51
N VAL A 84 13.45 -8.45 8.45
CA VAL A 84 14.70 -9.19 8.17
C VAL A 84 15.14 -10.02 9.38
N ALA A 85 14.83 -9.60 10.61
CA ALA A 85 15.11 -10.35 11.82
C ALA A 85 14.49 -11.77 11.85
N VAL A 86 13.39 -11.97 11.09
CA VAL A 86 12.82 -13.32 10.87
C VAL A 86 13.86 -14.30 10.30
N LEU A 87 14.83 -13.81 9.52
CA LEU A 87 15.88 -14.67 8.95
C LEU A 87 16.83 -15.24 10.01
N ASP A 88 16.96 -14.57 11.14
CA ASP A 88 17.77 -15.04 12.28
C ASP A 88 17.00 -16.06 13.13
N GLU A 89 15.67 -15.95 13.17
CA GLU A 89 14.79 -16.85 13.92
C GLU A 89 14.50 -18.17 13.18
N VAL A 90 14.44 -18.11 11.83
CA VAL A 90 14.10 -19.26 10.98
C VAL A 90 15.37 -19.83 10.34
N PRO A 91 15.78 -21.08 10.67
CA PRO A 91 17.01 -21.67 10.14
C PRO A 91 17.10 -21.70 8.63
N PRO A 92 18.32 -21.57 8.04
CA PRO A 92 18.55 -21.87 6.64
C PRO A 92 18.04 -23.27 6.28
N GLY A 93 17.26 -23.37 5.18
CA GLY A 93 16.70 -24.67 4.77
C GLY A 93 15.36 -25.03 5.41
N ALA A 94 14.81 -24.23 6.33
CA ALA A 94 13.48 -24.45 6.88
C ALA A 94 12.41 -24.60 5.78
N PRO A 95 11.34 -25.36 6.06
CA PRO A 95 10.21 -25.49 5.15
C PRO A 95 9.59 -24.13 4.82
N LEU A 96 9.13 -23.96 3.57
CA LEU A 96 8.46 -22.73 3.13
C LEU A 96 7.31 -22.29 4.05
N PRO A 97 6.40 -23.18 4.52
CA PRO A 97 5.33 -22.78 5.41
C PRO A 97 5.82 -22.13 6.72
N ASP A 98 6.93 -22.62 7.28
CA ASP A 98 7.47 -22.10 8.54
C ASP A 98 8.02 -20.68 8.35
N LEU A 99 8.76 -20.44 7.25
CA LEU A 99 9.27 -19.13 6.89
C LEU A 99 8.14 -18.13 6.63
N LEU A 100 7.13 -18.50 5.82
CA LEU A 100 5.99 -17.64 5.54
C LEU A 100 5.14 -17.40 6.80
N THR A 101 5.03 -18.36 7.72
CA THR A 101 4.34 -18.19 9.00
C THR A 101 5.03 -17.12 9.84
N ALA A 102 6.34 -17.16 9.97
CA ALA A 102 7.10 -16.18 10.74
C ALA A 102 6.97 -14.77 10.13
N ILE A 103 7.11 -14.64 8.81
CA ILE A 103 6.92 -13.37 8.08
C ILE A 103 5.49 -12.84 8.26
N THR A 104 4.49 -13.70 8.13
CA THR A 104 3.06 -13.31 8.27
C THR A 104 2.79 -12.78 9.67
N ARG A 105 3.26 -13.48 10.70
CA ARG A 105 3.07 -13.09 12.10
C ARG A 105 3.64 -11.70 12.39
N ILE A 106 4.88 -11.42 11.98
CA ILE A 106 5.49 -10.11 12.22
C ILE A 106 4.81 -9.01 11.41
N THR A 107 4.42 -9.30 10.16
CA THR A 107 3.72 -8.33 9.31
C THR A 107 2.35 -7.95 9.89
N VAL A 108 1.58 -8.93 10.35
CA VAL A 108 0.25 -8.69 10.95
C VAL A 108 0.38 -7.99 12.31
N ALA A 109 1.37 -8.33 13.12
CA ALA A 109 1.64 -7.67 14.40
C ALA A 109 1.94 -6.17 14.22
N HIS A 110 2.66 -5.80 13.15
CA HIS A 110 3.05 -4.42 12.85
C HIS A 110 2.20 -3.75 11.77
N ARG A 111 1.01 -4.28 11.47
CA ARG A 111 0.15 -3.78 10.36
C ARG A 111 -0.16 -2.28 10.42
N ALA A 112 -0.25 -1.71 11.63
CA ALA A 112 -0.57 -0.30 11.82
C ALA A 112 0.54 0.67 11.37
N SER A 113 1.80 0.21 11.31
CA SER A 113 2.96 1.02 10.89
C SER A 113 3.63 0.51 9.61
N GLY A 114 3.25 -0.68 9.13
CA GLY A 114 3.89 -1.35 8.00
C GLY A 114 3.69 -0.65 6.64
N GLY A 115 2.69 0.23 6.51
CA GLY A 115 2.42 0.99 5.30
C GLY A 115 3.50 2.02 4.93
N VAL A 116 4.29 2.49 5.89
CA VAL A 116 5.28 3.56 5.70
C VAL A 116 6.30 3.24 4.61
N TYR A 117 6.91 2.06 4.66
CA TYR A 117 7.91 1.69 3.65
C TYR A 117 7.29 1.43 2.27
N ARG A 118 6.12 0.86 2.22
CA ARG A 118 5.48 0.44 0.96
C ARG A 118 5.01 1.62 0.12
N TRP A 119 4.38 2.62 0.75
CA TRP A 119 3.73 3.73 0.06
C TRP A 119 4.56 5.00 0.05
N GLU A 120 5.36 5.20 1.08
CA GLU A 120 6.08 6.43 1.31
C GLU A 120 7.58 6.31 1.00
N ALA A 121 8.09 5.11 0.60
CA ALA A 121 9.50 4.90 0.29
C ALA A 121 10.06 5.84 -0.79
N ARG A 122 9.20 6.39 -1.66
CA ARG A 122 9.59 7.40 -2.67
C ARG A 122 10.13 8.69 -2.05
N TYR A 123 9.74 9.01 -0.80
CA TYR A 123 10.23 10.19 -0.08
C TYR A 123 11.55 9.95 0.64
N LEU A 124 12.01 8.71 0.70
CA LEU A 124 13.34 8.39 1.17
C LEU A 124 14.40 8.88 0.16
N SER A 125 15.55 9.28 0.67
CA SER A 125 16.72 9.57 -0.16
C SER A 125 17.10 8.35 -1.01
N LEU A 126 17.81 8.58 -2.10
CA LEU A 126 18.29 7.49 -2.96
C LEU A 126 19.18 6.51 -2.17
N GLU A 127 19.98 7.03 -1.24
CA GLU A 127 20.88 6.26 -0.36
C GLU A 127 20.07 5.36 0.58
N ASP A 128 19.10 5.92 1.31
CA ASP A 128 18.24 5.17 2.23
C ASP A 128 17.42 4.11 1.49
N ARG A 129 16.85 4.46 0.33
CA ARG A 129 16.12 3.48 -0.52
C ARG A 129 17.00 2.32 -0.94
N ARG A 130 18.24 2.58 -1.36
CA ARG A 130 19.19 1.52 -1.76
C ARG A 130 19.56 0.64 -0.57
N ARG A 131 19.84 1.24 0.59
CA ARG A 131 20.17 0.52 1.83
C ARG A 131 19.04 -0.42 2.23
N LEU A 132 17.80 0.09 2.27
CA LEU A 132 16.63 -0.71 2.62
C LEU A 132 16.31 -1.79 1.56
N ALA A 133 16.48 -1.47 0.28
CA ALA A 133 16.30 -2.44 -0.79
C ALA A 133 17.29 -3.62 -0.70
N VAL A 134 18.53 -3.38 -0.28
CA VAL A 134 19.52 -4.45 -0.04
C VAL A 134 19.08 -5.34 1.12
N LYS A 135 18.61 -4.74 2.24
CA LYS A 135 18.10 -5.49 3.40
C LYS A 135 16.89 -6.36 2.98
N PHE A 136 15.90 -5.74 2.36
CA PHE A 136 14.68 -6.44 1.91
C PHE A 136 14.99 -7.50 0.84
N GLY A 137 15.97 -7.26 -0.02
CA GLY A 137 16.44 -8.21 -1.02
C GLY A 137 16.93 -9.54 -0.43
N ARG A 138 17.50 -9.53 0.79
CA ARG A 138 17.89 -10.76 1.51
C ARG A 138 16.65 -11.58 1.90
N LEU A 139 15.59 -10.93 2.37
CA LEU A 139 14.33 -11.59 2.70
C LEU A 139 13.71 -12.22 1.44
N VAL A 140 13.65 -11.46 0.34
CA VAL A 140 13.13 -11.96 -0.95
C VAL A 140 13.94 -13.16 -1.44
N ALA A 141 15.28 -13.08 -1.42
CA ALA A 141 16.15 -14.19 -1.84
C ALA A 141 15.91 -15.45 -1.00
N ARG A 142 15.76 -15.28 0.32
CA ARG A 142 15.50 -16.39 1.24
C ARG A 142 14.14 -17.06 0.99
N VAL A 143 13.10 -16.26 0.73
CA VAL A 143 11.78 -16.78 0.37
C VAL A 143 11.84 -17.48 -0.98
N ASP A 144 12.52 -16.89 -1.97
CA ASP A 144 12.70 -17.50 -3.29
C ASP A 144 13.39 -18.87 -3.22
N GLU A 145 14.49 -18.98 -2.48
CA GLU A 145 15.16 -20.27 -2.23
C GLU A 145 14.20 -21.32 -1.64
N ALA A 146 13.35 -20.93 -0.70
CA ALA A 146 12.37 -21.83 -0.12
C ALA A 146 11.26 -22.18 -1.12
N VAL A 147 10.81 -21.23 -1.94
CA VAL A 147 9.85 -21.43 -3.03
C VAL A 147 10.43 -22.41 -4.06
N GLN A 148 11.65 -22.20 -4.51
CA GLN A 148 12.28 -23.06 -5.52
C GLN A 148 12.50 -24.49 -5.01
N ARG A 149 12.75 -24.68 -3.72
CA ARG A 149 12.82 -26.03 -3.13
C ARG A 149 11.46 -26.74 -3.08
N ALA A 150 10.39 -26.00 -2.79
CA ALA A 150 9.05 -26.55 -2.66
C ALA A 150 8.37 -26.74 -4.04
N HIS A 151 8.57 -25.80 -4.95
CA HIS A 151 7.92 -25.72 -6.27
C HIS A 151 8.94 -25.22 -7.30
N PRO A 152 9.83 -26.05 -7.81
CA PRO A 152 10.88 -25.65 -8.76
C PRO A 152 10.28 -25.23 -10.10
N LEU A 153 10.26 -23.93 -10.36
CA LEU A 153 9.85 -23.31 -11.63
C LEU A 153 10.69 -22.04 -11.87
N PRO A 154 11.21 -21.83 -13.08
CA PRO A 154 11.89 -20.60 -13.43
C PRO A 154 10.87 -19.47 -13.59
N ASP A 155 10.77 -18.60 -12.61
CA ASP A 155 9.79 -17.50 -12.60
C ASP A 155 10.39 -16.14 -12.16
N GLU A 156 11.72 -16.02 -12.23
CA GLU A 156 12.43 -14.79 -11.85
C GLU A 156 12.05 -14.23 -10.46
N ARG A 157 11.77 -15.12 -9.49
CA ARG A 157 11.30 -14.77 -8.13
C ARG A 157 9.89 -14.17 -8.08
N LEU A 158 9.10 -14.33 -9.14
CA LEU A 158 7.78 -13.72 -9.23
C LEU A 158 6.85 -14.24 -8.14
N ARG A 159 6.81 -15.56 -7.91
CA ARG A 159 5.97 -16.16 -6.86
C ARG A 159 6.41 -15.76 -5.46
N ALA A 160 7.72 -15.64 -5.22
CA ALA A 160 8.23 -15.19 -3.93
C ALA A 160 7.78 -13.75 -3.60
N VAL A 161 7.94 -12.80 -4.53
CA VAL A 161 7.51 -11.42 -4.29
C VAL A 161 5.99 -11.29 -4.25
N ALA A 162 5.25 -12.06 -5.05
CA ALA A 162 3.78 -12.09 -5.04
C ALA A 162 3.24 -12.62 -3.71
N ALA A 163 3.80 -13.69 -3.16
CA ALA A 163 3.45 -14.22 -1.84
C ALA A 163 3.72 -13.20 -0.73
N LEU A 164 4.88 -12.53 -0.76
CA LEU A 164 5.17 -11.42 0.15
C LEU A 164 4.21 -10.25 -0.05
N GLY A 165 3.78 -9.98 -1.28
CA GLY A 165 2.76 -8.99 -1.63
C GLY A 165 1.40 -9.30 -1.00
N ALA A 166 0.96 -10.56 -1.09
CA ALA A 166 -0.27 -11.02 -0.46
C ALA A 166 -0.22 -10.81 1.07
N ILE A 167 0.87 -11.21 1.73
CA ILE A 167 1.06 -11.01 3.18
C ILE A 167 1.08 -9.52 3.55
N ALA A 168 1.86 -8.71 2.84
CA ALA A 168 2.02 -7.30 3.12
C ALA A 168 0.75 -6.47 2.87
N SER A 169 -0.24 -7.01 2.14
CA SER A 169 -1.51 -6.34 1.84
C SER A 169 -2.25 -5.87 3.07
N ILE A 170 -2.09 -6.53 4.22
CA ILE A 170 -2.72 -6.16 5.49
C ILE A 170 -2.35 -4.75 5.96
N THR A 171 -1.26 -4.20 5.45
CA THR A 171 -0.83 -2.82 5.73
C THR A 171 -1.52 -1.78 4.82
N MET A 172 -2.30 -2.23 3.82
CA MET A 172 -2.98 -1.37 2.84
C MET A 172 -4.38 -0.95 3.26
N HIS A 173 -4.94 -1.58 4.31
CA HIS A 173 -6.33 -1.36 4.70
C HIS A 173 -6.54 -1.54 6.21
N HIS A 174 -7.60 -0.92 6.73
CA HIS A 174 -7.97 -0.98 8.15
C HIS A 174 -9.14 -1.94 8.41
N THR A 175 -9.04 -3.18 7.92
CA THR A 175 -10.07 -4.19 8.22
C THR A 175 -9.95 -4.65 9.67
N SER A 176 -11.05 -4.50 10.43
CA SER A 176 -11.13 -4.99 11.81
C SER A 176 -11.31 -6.51 11.81
N ILE A 177 -10.21 -7.24 11.96
CA ILE A 177 -10.15 -8.70 12.01
C ILE A 177 -9.21 -9.14 13.13
N ALA A 178 -9.54 -10.26 13.80
CA ALA A 178 -8.68 -10.85 14.82
C ALA A 178 -7.31 -11.20 14.23
N GLN A 179 -6.24 -10.91 14.97
CA GLN A 179 -4.86 -11.10 14.51
C GLN A 179 -4.63 -12.53 13.98
N ARG A 180 -4.95 -13.54 14.78
CA ARG A 180 -4.81 -14.96 14.40
C ARG A 180 -5.53 -15.28 13.09
N ARG A 181 -6.76 -14.75 12.91
CA ARG A 181 -7.52 -15.00 11.68
C ARG A 181 -6.91 -14.32 10.46
N ALA A 182 -6.36 -13.12 10.62
CA ALA A 182 -5.60 -12.46 9.56
C ALA A 182 -4.33 -13.27 9.19
N GLU A 183 -3.60 -13.76 10.18
CA GLU A 183 -2.42 -14.60 9.97
C GLU A 183 -2.76 -15.88 9.19
N GLU A 184 -3.82 -16.60 9.60
CA GLU A 184 -4.31 -17.82 8.92
C GLU A 184 -4.68 -17.55 7.45
N LEU A 185 -5.44 -16.48 7.18
CA LEU A 185 -5.88 -16.13 5.83
C LEU A 185 -4.73 -15.74 4.91
N LEU A 186 -3.84 -14.89 5.39
CA LEU A 186 -2.73 -14.38 4.59
C LEU A 186 -1.68 -15.45 4.34
N LEU A 187 -1.39 -16.31 5.34
CA LEU A 187 -0.51 -17.46 5.15
C LEU A 187 -1.08 -18.42 4.10
N ALA A 188 -2.37 -18.77 4.22
CA ALA A 188 -3.04 -19.63 3.25
C ALA A 188 -3.05 -19.01 1.85
N SER A 189 -3.27 -17.68 1.74
CA SER A 189 -3.20 -16.95 0.47
C SER A 189 -1.79 -17.01 -0.13
N ALA A 190 -0.76 -16.72 0.66
CA ALA A 190 0.64 -16.75 0.20
C ALA A 190 1.07 -18.15 -0.25
N LEU A 191 0.68 -19.21 0.47
CA LEU A 191 0.97 -20.59 0.07
C LEU A 191 0.29 -20.97 -1.25
N ARG A 192 -0.95 -20.53 -1.46
CA ARG A 192 -1.64 -20.74 -2.77
C ARG A 192 -0.97 -19.98 -3.89
N VAL A 193 -0.53 -18.73 -3.66
CA VAL A 193 0.26 -17.96 -4.63
C VAL A 193 1.50 -18.73 -5.07
N VAL A 194 2.23 -19.31 -4.13
CA VAL A 194 3.44 -20.09 -4.45
C VAL A 194 3.12 -21.37 -5.22
N ALA A 195 2.02 -22.03 -4.89
CA ALA A 195 1.57 -23.25 -5.56
C ALA A 195 0.88 -22.98 -6.91
N SER A 196 0.55 -21.71 -7.23
CA SER A 196 -0.09 -21.36 -8.51
C SER A 196 0.88 -21.60 -9.67
N GLU A 197 0.45 -22.39 -10.63
CA GLU A 197 1.16 -22.56 -11.89
C GLU A 197 0.67 -21.49 -12.89
N PRO A 198 1.58 -20.86 -13.64
CA PRO A 198 1.17 -20.06 -14.79
C PRO A 198 0.33 -20.98 -15.70
N ALA A 199 -0.89 -20.59 -15.95
CA ALA A 199 -1.80 -21.40 -16.77
C ALA A 199 -1.26 -21.44 -18.21
N ALA A 200 -0.40 -22.41 -18.49
CA ALA A 200 -0.09 -22.78 -19.86
C ALA A 200 -1.39 -23.29 -20.50
N GLY A 201 -2.07 -22.40 -21.24
CA GLY A 201 -3.16 -22.79 -22.12
C GLY A 201 -4.49 -23.13 -21.45
N ARG A 202 -4.89 -22.53 -20.33
CA ARG A 202 -6.32 -22.53 -19.96
C ARG A 202 -7.06 -21.74 -21.05
N ALA A 203 -7.68 -22.49 -21.98
CA ALA A 203 -8.68 -21.97 -22.90
C ALA A 203 -9.76 -21.28 -22.04
N GLY A 204 -9.83 -19.96 -22.10
CA GLY A 204 -10.76 -19.19 -21.29
C GLY A 204 -10.21 -17.84 -20.76
N ALA A 205 -9.00 -17.45 -21.15
CA ALA A 205 -8.59 -16.07 -20.92
C ALA A 205 -9.51 -15.16 -21.74
N HIS A 206 -10.52 -14.59 -21.10
CA HIS A 206 -11.34 -13.56 -21.72
C HIS A 206 -10.42 -12.45 -22.19
N PRO A 207 -10.48 -12.05 -23.48
CA PRO A 207 -9.66 -10.95 -23.94
C PRO A 207 -10.02 -9.71 -23.14
N VAL A 208 -9.01 -9.12 -22.48
CA VAL A 208 -9.22 -7.91 -21.69
C VAL A 208 -9.25 -6.72 -22.62
N GLU A 209 -10.42 -6.14 -22.80
CA GLU A 209 -10.60 -4.89 -23.54
C GLU A 209 -10.62 -3.69 -22.59
N LEU A 210 -9.48 -3.02 -22.45
CA LEU A 210 -9.41 -1.79 -21.68
C LEU A 210 -9.98 -0.60 -22.46
N PRO A 211 -10.61 0.37 -21.77
CA PRO A 211 -11.00 1.62 -22.40
C PRO A 211 -9.75 2.40 -22.81
N ALA A 212 -9.67 2.85 -24.06
CA ALA A 212 -8.55 3.69 -24.50
C ALA A 212 -8.43 4.98 -23.68
N GLN A 213 -7.22 5.44 -23.41
CA GLN A 213 -7.04 6.77 -22.83
C GLN A 213 -7.61 7.83 -23.77
N PRO A 214 -8.32 8.85 -23.23
CA PRO A 214 -8.84 9.93 -24.06
C PRO A 214 -7.71 10.65 -24.81
N VAL A 215 -7.85 10.77 -26.12
CA VAL A 215 -6.93 11.61 -26.92
C VAL A 215 -7.11 13.07 -26.49
N PRO A 216 -6.05 13.78 -26.09
CA PRO A 216 -6.16 15.17 -25.68
C PRO A 216 -6.60 16.05 -26.84
N ARG A 217 -7.83 16.61 -26.77
CA ARG A 217 -8.40 17.52 -27.80
C ARG A 217 -8.59 18.94 -27.29
N THR A 218 -8.28 19.18 -26.03
CA THR A 218 -8.39 20.50 -25.39
C THR A 218 -7.13 20.79 -24.61
N ARG A 219 -6.81 22.07 -24.43
CA ARG A 219 -5.66 22.48 -23.61
C ARG A 219 -5.69 21.89 -22.21
N ARG A 220 -6.87 21.78 -21.62
CA ARG A 220 -7.04 21.15 -20.31
C ARG A 220 -6.61 19.67 -20.33
N ALA A 221 -7.01 18.93 -21.37
CA ALA A 221 -6.62 17.53 -21.53
C ALA A 221 -5.13 17.35 -21.85
N GLU A 222 -4.53 18.26 -22.66
CA GLU A 222 -3.10 18.26 -22.95
C GLU A 222 -2.26 18.49 -21.68
N ILE A 223 -2.67 19.46 -20.84
CA ILE A 223 -2.02 19.73 -19.55
C ILE A 223 -2.07 18.48 -18.65
N LEU A 224 -3.23 17.82 -18.56
CA LEU A 224 -3.38 16.60 -17.77
C LEU A 224 -2.47 15.49 -18.28
N ALA A 225 -2.50 15.21 -19.58
CA ALA A 225 -1.69 14.17 -20.22
C ALA A 225 -0.18 14.40 -20.04
N ALA A 226 0.28 15.65 -20.12
CA ALA A 226 1.68 16.01 -19.91
C ALA A 226 2.10 15.95 -18.42
N SER A 227 1.16 16.17 -17.50
CA SER A 227 1.44 16.20 -16.07
C SER A 227 1.63 14.81 -15.46
N VAL A 228 0.93 13.79 -15.96
CA VAL A 228 0.98 12.43 -15.41
C VAL A 228 2.38 11.83 -15.45
N PRO A 229 3.12 11.83 -16.58
CA PRO A 229 4.49 11.34 -16.63
C PRO A 229 5.45 12.12 -15.71
N LEU A 230 5.25 13.44 -15.56
CA LEU A 230 6.04 14.27 -14.65
C LEU A 230 5.81 13.86 -13.20
N PHE A 231 4.54 13.70 -12.80
CA PHE A 231 4.20 13.25 -11.44
C PHE A 231 4.70 11.84 -11.14
N ALA A 232 4.59 10.93 -12.10
CA ALA A 232 5.06 9.55 -11.96
C ALA A 232 6.58 9.47 -11.77
N ARG A 233 7.33 10.24 -12.56
CA ARG A 233 8.80 10.25 -12.55
C ARG A 233 9.39 10.99 -11.35
N ASP A 234 8.93 12.23 -11.09
CA ASP A 234 9.57 13.16 -10.17
C ASP A 234 8.82 13.28 -8.82
N GLY A 235 7.61 12.72 -8.74
CA GLY A 235 6.69 12.87 -7.61
C GLY A 235 5.95 14.21 -7.64
N PHE A 236 4.70 14.20 -7.18
CA PHE A 236 3.84 15.39 -7.20
C PHE A 236 4.44 16.60 -6.49
N ALA A 237 5.09 16.40 -5.33
CA ALA A 237 5.65 17.50 -4.55
C ALA A 237 6.76 18.26 -5.29
N SER A 238 7.61 17.54 -6.03
CA SER A 238 8.79 18.10 -6.72
C SER A 238 8.46 18.79 -8.04
N VAL A 239 7.37 18.39 -8.71
CA VAL A 239 6.96 18.99 -9.99
C VAL A 239 6.40 20.38 -9.78
N THR A 240 6.86 21.34 -10.56
CA THR A 240 6.42 22.74 -10.52
C THR A 240 5.40 23.04 -11.62
N ASN A 241 4.59 24.08 -11.41
CA ASN A 241 3.69 24.59 -12.46
C ASN A 241 4.45 25.08 -13.72
N GLY A 242 5.71 25.53 -13.53
CA GLY A 242 6.59 25.92 -14.63
C GLY A 242 6.93 24.74 -15.54
N GLN A 243 7.34 23.60 -14.96
CA GLN A 243 7.64 22.37 -15.72
C GLN A 243 6.43 21.84 -16.47
N ILE A 244 5.23 21.89 -15.84
CA ILE A 244 3.99 21.47 -16.50
C ILE A 244 3.66 22.42 -17.67
N ALA A 245 3.76 23.72 -17.47
CA ALA A 245 3.48 24.73 -18.51
C ALA A 245 4.45 24.58 -19.69
N GLU A 246 5.75 24.42 -19.42
CA GLU A 246 6.79 24.20 -20.42
C GLU A 246 6.49 22.94 -21.27
N ALA A 247 6.09 21.84 -20.63
CA ALA A 247 5.78 20.58 -21.33
C ALA A 247 4.64 20.70 -22.36
N VAL A 248 3.78 21.72 -22.25
CA VAL A 248 2.68 21.98 -23.20
C VAL A 248 2.81 23.30 -23.96
N GLY A 249 3.98 23.94 -23.88
CA GLY A 249 4.25 25.22 -24.59
C GLY A 249 3.43 26.39 -24.05
N LEU A 250 3.15 26.43 -22.75
CA LEU A 250 2.44 27.50 -22.07
C LEU A 250 3.34 28.28 -21.12
N THR A 251 2.90 29.49 -20.76
CA THR A 251 3.47 30.20 -19.62
C THR A 251 2.84 29.69 -18.32
N PRO A 252 3.52 29.76 -17.17
CA PRO A 252 2.92 29.38 -15.88
C PRO A 252 1.62 30.11 -15.56
N SER A 253 1.49 31.39 -15.96
CA SER A 253 0.26 32.18 -15.80
C SER A 253 -0.89 31.68 -16.67
N ALA A 254 -0.59 31.15 -17.86
CA ALA A 254 -1.62 30.59 -18.76
C ALA A 254 -2.16 29.27 -18.22
N LEU A 255 -1.39 28.51 -17.45
CA LEU A 255 -1.83 27.25 -16.82
C LEU A 255 -3.05 27.46 -15.91
N TYR A 256 -3.03 28.56 -15.12
CA TYR A 256 -4.10 28.88 -14.16
C TYR A 256 -5.47 29.15 -14.81
N ARG A 257 -5.51 29.42 -16.12
CA ARG A 257 -6.79 29.54 -16.86
C ARG A 257 -7.49 28.19 -17.07
N HIS A 258 -6.74 27.11 -16.97
CA HIS A 258 -7.23 25.73 -17.19
C HIS A 258 -7.41 24.96 -15.89
N TYR A 259 -6.49 25.16 -14.93
CA TYR A 259 -6.54 24.53 -13.61
C TYR A 259 -6.21 25.56 -12.52
N PRO A 260 -7.04 25.67 -11.46
CA PRO A 260 -6.79 26.58 -10.34
C PRO A 260 -5.43 26.35 -9.67
N GLY A 261 -4.95 25.10 -9.67
CA GLY A 261 -3.64 24.76 -9.13
C GLY A 261 -3.18 23.36 -9.54
N LYS A 262 -1.94 23.04 -9.21
CA LYS A 262 -1.33 21.71 -9.45
C LYS A 262 -2.13 20.58 -8.81
N ILE A 263 -2.72 20.82 -7.64
CA ILE A 263 -3.56 19.85 -6.91
C ILE A 263 -4.82 19.47 -7.69
N ASP A 264 -5.39 20.40 -8.49
CA ASP A 264 -6.57 20.13 -9.30
C ASP A 264 -6.22 19.27 -10.52
N ILE A 265 -4.99 19.40 -11.04
CA ILE A 265 -4.47 18.53 -12.10
C ILE A 265 -4.31 17.11 -11.54
N LEU A 266 -3.73 16.98 -10.34
CA LEU A 266 -3.59 15.69 -9.66
C LEU A 266 -4.96 15.03 -9.42
N ALA A 267 -5.93 15.78 -8.91
CA ALA A 267 -7.28 15.26 -8.69
C ALA A 267 -7.93 14.79 -10.01
N ALA A 268 -7.73 15.53 -11.12
CA ALA A 268 -8.18 15.13 -12.44
C ALA A 268 -7.51 13.84 -12.93
N ALA A 269 -6.20 13.67 -12.68
CA ALA A 269 -5.48 12.43 -13.00
C ALA A 269 -6.05 11.24 -12.21
N CYS A 270 -6.27 11.40 -10.91
CA CYS A 270 -6.88 10.36 -10.08
C CYS A 270 -8.30 9.99 -10.52
N LEU A 271 -9.12 10.99 -10.92
CA LEU A 271 -10.47 10.74 -11.45
C LEU A 271 -10.43 10.02 -12.79
N GLN A 272 -9.49 10.35 -13.67
CA GLN A 272 -9.29 9.63 -14.93
C GLN A 272 -8.88 8.17 -14.67
N ALA A 273 -7.94 7.93 -13.76
CA ALA A 273 -7.54 6.59 -13.35
C ALA A 273 -8.73 5.75 -12.87
N ALA A 274 -9.51 6.30 -11.93
CA ALA A 274 -10.70 5.63 -11.40
C ALA A 274 -11.75 5.35 -12.48
N GLY A 275 -11.97 6.30 -13.40
CA GLY A 275 -12.93 6.15 -14.50
C GLY A 275 -12.53 5.08 -15.51
N LEU A 276 -11.24 5.00 -15.89
CA LEU A 276 -10.73 3.96 -16.78
C LEU A 276 -10.84 2.56 -16.15
N LEU A 277 -10.51 2.44 -14.86
CA LEU A 277 -10.64 1.18 -14.13
C LEU A 277 -12.11 0.74 -14.04
N ALA A 278 -13.01 1.65 -13.67
CA ALA A 278 -14.44 1.33 -13.55
C ALA A 278 -15.03 0.86 -14.89
N GLN A 279 -14.71 1.54 -16.00
CA GLN A 279 -15.15 1.14 -17.34
C GLN A 279 -14.55 -0.24 -17.75
N GLY A 280 -13.28 -0.50 -17.44
CA GLY A 280 -12.67 -1.81 -17.69
C GLY A 280 -13.39 -2.92 -16.94
N VAL A 281 -13.66 -2.72 -15.66
CA VAL A 281 -14.42 -3.66 -14.81
C VAL A 281 -15.83 -3.90 -15.34
N GLU A 282 -16.55 -2.82 -15.71
CA GLU A 282 -17.89 -2.95 -16.27
C GLU A 282 -17.90 -3.80 -17.57
N ARG A 283 -16.93 -3.55 -18.46
CA ARG A 283 -16.79 -4.33 -19.70
C ARG A 283 -16.50 -5.80 -19.42
N SER A 284 -15.54 -6.08 -18.52
CA SER A 284 -15.11 -7.45 -18.24
C SER A 284 -16.19 -8.32 -17.60
N LEU A 285 -17.18 -7.71 -16.95
CA LEU A 285 -18.26 -8.45 -16.29
C LEU A 285 -19.52 -8.64 -17.14
N ARG A 286 -19.58 -8.10 -18.37
CA ARG A 286 -20.79 -8.18 -19.22
C ARG A 286 -21.13 -9.58 -19.72
N GLU A 287 -20.11 -10.38 -19.98
CA GLU A 287 -20.22 -11.70 -20.65
C GLU A 287 -19.64 -12.83 -19.79
N VAL A 288 -19.90 -12.79 -18.47
CA VAL A 288 -19.36 -13.79 -17.53
C VAL A 288 -20.49 -14.60 -16.93
N ASP A 289 -20.38 -15.91 -17.04
CA ASP A 289 -21.47 -16.83 -16.66
C ASP A 289 -21.47 -17.24 -15.17
N GLY A 290 -20.47 -16.85 -14.38
CA GLY A 290 -20.41 -17.26 -12.99
C GLY A 290 -19.41 -16.49 -12.14
N PRO A 291 -19.47 -16.64 -10.80
CA PRO A 291 -18.64 -15.86 -9.90
C PRO A 291 -17.14 -16.21 -9.99
N HIS A 292 -16.76 -17.42 -10.38
CA HIS A 292 -15.38 -17.82 -10.59
C HIS A 292 -14.80 -17.11 -11.82
N ASP A 293 -15.55 -17.12 -12.94
CA ASP A 293 -15.14 -16.42 -14.15
C ASP A 293 -15.16 -14.91 -13.96
N ALA A 294 -16.10 -14.38 -13.16
CA ALA A 294 -16.13 -12.98 -12.79
C ALA A 294 -14.86 -12.55 -12.03
N ILE A 295 -14.39 -13.36 -11.08
CA ILE A 295 -13.13 -13.09 -10.36
C ILE A 295 -11.93 -13.19 -11.31
N ALA A 296 -11.89 -14.17 -12.19
CA ALA A 296 -10.80 -14.29 -13.18
C ALA A 296 -10.78 -13.08 -14.13
N ALA A 297 -11.95 -12.64 -14.60
CA ALA A 297 -12.09 -11.45 -15.45
C ALA A 297 -11.68 -10.15 -14.71
N LEU A 298 -12.09 -9.99 -13.46
CA LEU A 298 -11.67 -8.87 -12.61
C LEU A 298 -10.13 -8.87 -12.41
N ALA A 299 -9.54 -10.04 -12.14
CA ALA A 299 -8.11 -10.18 -11.96
C ALA A 299 -7.35 -9.81 -13.25
N ALA A 300 -7.76 -10.36 -14.39
CA ALA A 300 -7.16 -10.06 -15.68
C ALA A 300 -7.28 -8.57 -16.03
N THR A 301 -8.45 -7.96 -15.77
CA THR A 301 -8.69 -6.54 -16.02
C THR A 301 -7.84 -5.64 -15.14
N TYR A 302 -7.75 -5.93 -13.83
CA TYR A 302 -6.96 -5.12 -12.92
C TYR A 302 -5.45 -5.24 -13.21
N VAL A 303 -4.98 -6.44 -13.56
CA VAL A 303 -3.60 -6.66 -14.02
C VAL A 303 -3.34 -5.88 -15.31
N ALA A 304 -4.17 -6.06 -16.35
CA ALA A 304 -4.01 -5.37 -17.61
C ALA A 304 -4.03 -3.84 -17.44
N TYR A 305 -4.97 -3.32 -16.64
CA TYR A 305 -5.05 -1.90 -16.29
C TYR A 305 -3.76 -1.39 -15.62
N SER A 306 -3.21 -2.14 -14.68
CA SER A 306 -2.01 -1.75 -13.94
C SER A 306 -0.76 -1.72 -14.83
N PHE A 307 -0.66 -2.62 -15.81
CA PHE A 307 0.43 -2.63 -16.78
C PHE A 307 0.27 -1.56 -17.87
N GLU A 308 -0.93 -1.40 -18.41
CA GLU A 308 -1.19 -0.43 -19.49
C GLU A 308 -1.12 1.01 -19.02
N TYR A 309 -1.69 1.30 -17.85
CA TYR A 309 -1.79 2.66 -17.30
C TYR A 309 -0.88 2.86 -16.09
N THR A 310 0.32 2.29 -16.13
CA THR A 310 1.26 2.23 -14.99
C THR A 310 1.51 3.62 -14.37
N GLU A 311 1.81 4.63 -15.19
CA GLU A 311 2.09 5.99 -14.68
C GLU A 311 0.85 6.59 -14.01
N LEU A 312 -0.29 6.52 -14.67
CA LEU A 312 -1.55 7.07 -14.17
C LEU A 312 -1.99 6.37 -12.87
N ASN A 313 -1.91 5.03 -12.84
CA ASN A 313 -2.23 4.22 -11.66
C ASN A 313 -1.28 4.51 -10.50
N SER A 314 0.03 4.57 -10.76
CA SER A 314 1.03 4.86 -9.74
C SER A 314 0.85 6.23 -9.10
N VAL A 315 0.51 7.25 -9.88
CA VAL A 315 0.20 8.60 -9.40
C VAL A 315 -1.06 8.59 -8.53
N ALA A 316 -2.13 7.92 -8.99
CA ALA A 316 -3.38 7.83 -8.25
C ALA A 316 -3.20 7.12 -6.91
N GLU A 317 -2.54 5.95 -6.88
CA GLU A 317 -2.29 5.19 -5.65
C GLU A 317 -1.42 5.98 -4.67
N ALA A 318 -0.40 6.63 -5.20
CA ALA A 318 0.60 7.30 -4.39
C ALA A 318 0.09 8.60 -3.73
N GLU A 319 -0.74 9.38 -4.43
CA GLU A 319 -1.06 10.75 -4.03
C GLU A 319 -2.48 10.93 -3.47
N LEU A 320 -3.33 9.90 -3.53
CA LEU A 320 -4.72 9.96 -3.08
C LEU A 320 -4.86 10.46 -1.64
N ALA A 321 -4.01 9.97 -0.73
CA ALA A 321 -4.06 10.34 0.68
C ALA A 321 -3.71 11.82 0.93
N GLY A 322 -2.87 12.42 0.08
CA GLY A 322 -2.44 13.82 0.16
C GLY A 322 -3.45 14.83 -0.40
N LEU A 323 -4.52 14.38 -1.07
CA LEU A 323 -5.54 15.28 -1.61
C LEU A 323 -6.39 15.92 -0.51
N PRO A 324 -6.77 17.21 -0.65
CA PRO A 324 -7.76 17.85 0.20
C PRO A 324 -9.07 17.07 0.27
N ALA A 325 -9.75 17.09 1.40
CA ALA A 325 -10.94 16.27 1.67
C ALA A 325 -12.04 16.39 0.58
N GLY A 326 -12.27 17.58 0.07
CA GLY A 326 -13.26 17.83 -1.00
C GLY A 326 -12.92 17.12 -2.31
N LEU A 327 -11.64 17.12 -2.71
CA LEU A 327 -11.15 16.46 -3.92
C LEU A 327 -11.00 14.95 -3.74
N ARG A 328 -10.67 14.51 -2.52
CA ARG A 328 -10.45 13.08 -2.17
C ARG A 328 -11.76 12.29 -2.06
N ARG A 329 -12.84 12.91 -1.57
CA ARG A 329 -14.12 12.20 -1.28
C ARG A 329 -14.66 11.39 -2.46
N PRO A 330 -14.78 11.94 -3.70
CA PRO A 330 -15.26 11.16 -4.84
C PRO A 330 -14.37 9.95 -5.17
N LEU A 331 -13.06 10.10 -5.02
CA LEU A 331 -12.08 9.06 -5.30
C LEU A 331 -12.15 7.91 -4.29
N VAL A 332 -12.31 8.24 -3.00
CA VAL A 332 -12.52 7.22 -1.94
C VAL A 332 -13.83 6.46 -2.17
N LEU A 333 -14.87 7.14 -2.67
CA LEU A 333 -16.13 6.47 -3.02
C LEU A 333 -15.91 5.50 -4.19
N ALA A 334 -15.30 5.94 -5.29
CA ALA A 334 -14.98 5.08 -6.43
C ALA A 334 -14.11 3.87 -6.05
N GLN A 335 -13.12 4.06 -5.17
CA GLN A 335 -12.30 2.98 -4.64
C GLN A 335 -13.14 1.96 -3.85
N ARG A 336 -14.05 2.44 -2.99
CA ARG A 336 -14.95 1.57 -2.22
C ARG A 336 -15.88 0.77 -3.13
N GLU A 337 -16.43 1.40 -4.15
CA GLU A 337 -17.28 0.74 -5.15
C GLU A 337 -16.49 -0.35 -5.90
N HIS A 338 -15.27 -0.04 -6.34
CA HIS A 338 -14.40 -1.03 -6.96
C HIS A 338 -14.14 -2.24 -6.06
N ILE A 339 -13.76 -2.02 -4.80
CA ILE A 339 -13.52 -3.10 -3.83
C ILE A 339 -14.81 -3.89 -3.58
N ALA A 340 -15.96 -3.23 -3.49
CA ALA A 340 -17.25 -3.88 -3.25
C ALA A 340 -17.64 -4.86 -4.36
N VAL A 341 -17.31 -4.57 -5.62
CA VAL A 341 -17.51 -5.49 -6.76
C VAL A 341 -16.71 -6.77 -6.55
N TRP A 342 -15.44 -6.68 -6.20
CA TRP A 342 -14.60 -7.84 -5.89
C TRP A 342 -15.10 -8.62 -4.70
N GLU A 343 -15.49 -7.93 -3.62
CA GLU A 343 -16.02 -8.58 -2.41
C GLU A 343 -17.33 -9.34 -2.72
N GLN A 344 -18.19 -8.78 -3.55
CA GLN A 344 -19.43 -9.41 -3.97
C GLN A 344 -19.16 -10.70 -4.75
N GLN A 345 -18.33 -10.64 -5.78
CA GLN A 345 -18.04 -11.81 -6.62
C GLN A 345 -17.29 -12.88 -5.83
N LEU A 346 -16.33 -12.49 -4.98
CA LEU A 346 -15.59 -13.45 -4.17
C LEU A 346 -16.48 -14.16 -3.14
N ARG A 347 -17.46 -13.49 -2.54
CA ARG A 347 -18.42 -14.15 -1.63
C ARG A 347 -19.37 -15.12 -2.35
N LEU A 348 -19.70 -14.83 -3.61
CA LEU A 348 -20.49 -15.75 -4.44
C LEU A 348 -19.67 -17.00 -4.82
N ALA A 349 -18.39 -16.82 -5.13
CA ALA A 349 -17.47 -17.91 -5.46
C ALA A 349 -17.04 -18.72 -4.21
N ARG A 350 -16.98 -18.06 -3.05
CA ARG A 350 -16.50 -18.62 -1.77
C ARG A 350 -17.46 -18.26 -0.62
N PRO A 351 -18.63 -18.91 -0.55
CA PRO A 351 -19.70 -18.57 0.40
C PRO A 351 -19.33 -18.82 1.87
N GLU A 352 -18.25 -19.55 2.14
CA GLU A 352 -17.74 -19.82 3.49
C GLU A 352 -17.01 -18.59 4.10
N LEU A 353 -16.67 -17.57 3.30
CA LEU A 353 -15.98 -16.39 3.78
C LEU A 353 -16.96 -15.36 4.35
N ASP A 354 -16.64 -14.85 5.55
CA ASP A 354 -17.32 -13.66 6.06
C ASP A 354 -16.85 -12.37 5.35
N PRO A 355 -17.59 -11.25 5.47
CA PRO A 355 -17.23 -10.00 4.78
C PRO A 355 -15.83 -9.45 5.11
N ARG A 356 -15.31 -9.68 6.32
CA ARG A 356 -13.99 -9.22 6.74
C ARG A 356 -12.89 -10.07 6.12
N GLN A 357 -13.09 -11.38 6.08
CA GLN A 357 -12.20 -12.34 5.45
C GLN A 357 -12.12 -12.07 3.94
N THR A 358 -13.27 -11.87 3.30
CA THR A 358 -13.37 -11.52 1.88
C THR A 358 -12.55 -10.27 1.57
N ARG A 359 -12.70 -9.22 2.36
CA ARG A 359 -11.95 -7.96 2.20
C ARG A 359 -10.44 -8.18 2.32
N VAL A 360 -9.99 -8.95 3.30
CA VAL A 360 -8.56 -9.28 3.46
C VAL A 360 -8.02 -9.98 2.23
N LEU A 361 -8.75 -10.96 1.68
CA LEU A 361 -8.31 -11.71 0.49
C LEU A 361 -8.32 -10.83 -0.78
N VAL A 362 -9.33 -9.98 -0.97
CA VAL A 362 -9.35 -9.00 -2.08
C VAL A 362 -8.10 -8.12 -2.04
N HIS A 363 -7.77 -7.58 -0.87
CA HIS A 363 -6.53 -6.81 -0.73
C HIS A 363 -5.27 -7.65 -0.91
N ALA A 364 -5.28 -8.95 -0.55
CA ALA A 364 -4.16 -9.85 -0.85
C ALA A 364 -3.94 -9.96 -2.36
N GLY A 365 -5.00 -10.08 -3.16
CA GLY A 365 -4.93 -10.04 -4.62
C GLY A 365 -4.32 -8.73 -5.15
N PHE A 366 -4.74 -7.58 -4.63
CA PHE A 366 -4.13 -6.29 -5.01
C PHE A 366 -2.65 -6.20 -4.62
N GLY A 367 -2.30 -6.74 -3.45
CA GLY A 367 -0.91 -6.84 -3.00
C GLY A 367 -0.03 -7.66 -3.94
N VAL A 368 -0.57 -8.76 -4.48
CA VAL A 368 0.09 -9.58 -5.51
C VAL A 368 0.38 -8.75 -6.75
N VAL A 369 -0.62 -8.05 -7.31
CA VAL A 369 -0.43 -7.22 -8.51
C VAL A 369 0.66 -6.18 -8.33
N VAL A 370 0.65 -5.47 -7.21
CA VAL A 370 1.63 -4.41 -6.94
C VAL A 370 3.06 -4.94 -6.87
N GLU A 371 3.30 -6.02 -6.13
CA GLU A 371 4.66 -6.54 -5.98
C GLU A 371 5.15 -7.30 -7.20
N ALA A 372 4.28 -8.07 -7.85
CA ALA A 372 4.60 -8.73 -9.11
C ALA A 372 4.90 -7.70 -10.21
N GLY A 373 4.06 -6.67 -10.36
CA GLY A 373 4.27 -5.60 -11.33
C GLY A 373 5.58 -4.84 -11.10
N ARG A 374 5.91 -4.50 -9.84
CA ARG A 374 7.20 -3.89 -9.47
C ARG A 374 8.39 -4.80 -9.83
N ARG A 375 8.27 -6.10 -9.57
CA ARG A 375 9.32 -7.08 -9.92
C ARG A 375 9.55 -7.14 -11.42
N LEU A 376 8.48 -7.13 -12.21
CA LEU A 376 8.50 -7.12 -13.67
C LEU A 376 8.78 -5.71 -14.26
N ARG A 377 8.98 -4.69 -13.40
CA ARG A 377 9.14 -3.27 -13.80
C ARG A 377 7.99 -2.78 -14.70
N TRP A 378 6.81 -3.36 -14.53
CA TRP A 378 5.63 -3.10 -15.34
C TRP A 378 5.85 -3.32 -16.85
N GLN A 379 6.85 -4.11 -17.22
CA GLN A 379 7.13 -4.44 -18.63
C GLN A 379 6.16 -5.53 -19.08
N ASP A 380 5.41 -5.23 -20.13
CA ASP A 380 4.43 -6.13 -20.70
C ASP A 380 5.09 -7.08 -21.72
N SER A 381 5.86 -8.04 -21.19
CA SER A 381 6.40 -9.13 -22.00
C SER A 381 5.37 -10.26 -22.14
N PRO A 382 5.45 -11.07 -23.21
CA PRO A 382 4.54 -12.20 -23.40
C PRO A 382 4.44 -13.10 -22.17
N GLY A 383 3.22 -13.35 -21.71
CA GLY A 383 2.93 -14.21 -20.55
C GLY A 383 2.98 -13.52 -19.17
N HIS A 384 3.46 -12.26 -19.10
CA HIS A 384 3.54 -11.57 -17.79
C HIS A 384 2.17 -11.30 -17.18
N ARG A 385 1.23 -10.78 -17.98
CA ARG A 385 -0.15 -10.50 -17.48
C ARG A 385 -0.84 -11.77 -17.06
N GLU A 386 -0.72 -12.84 -17.84
CA GLU A 386 -1.29 -14.14 -17.54
C GLU A 386 -0.71 -14.74 -16.25
N ALA A 387 0.62 -14.68 -16.10
CA ALA A 387 1.29 -15.16 -14.90
C ALA A 387 0.83 -14.40 -13.65
N VAL A 388 0.78 -13.06 -13.71
CA VAL A 388 0.32 -12.24 -12.56
C VAL A 388 -1.17 -12.51 -12.29
N THR A 389 -1.99 -12.66 -13.32
CA THR A 389 -3.42 -12.99 -13.16
C THR A 389 -3.62 -14.32 -12.44
N ALA A 390 -2.86 -15.37 -12.83
CA ALA A 390 -2.91 -16.66 -12.17
C ALA A 390 -2.53 -16.56 -10.68
N LEU A 391 -1.51 -15.77 -10.34
CA LEU A 391 -1.10 -15.54 -8.96
C LEU A 391 -2.19 -14.80 -8.15
N VAL A 392 -2.90 -13.85 -8.76
CA VAL A 392 -4.04 -13.14 -8.11
C VAL A 392 -5.18 -14.11 -7.83
N VAL A 393 -5.58 -14.92 -8.82
CA VAL A 393 -6.66 -15.92 -8.68
C VAL A 393 -6.28 -16.94 -7.59
N GLY A 394 -5.04 -17.43 -7.58
CA GLY A 394 -4.52 -18.28 -6.52
C GLY A 394 -4.55 -17.63 -5.14
N ALA A 395 -4.19 -16.34 -5.03
CA ALA A 395 -4.26 -15.59 -3.76
C ALA A 395 -5.68 -15.58 -3.19
N LEU A 396 -6.69 -15.48 -4.05
CA LEU A 396 -8.11 -15.48 -3.69
C LEU A 396 -8.65 -16.89 -3.36
N GLY A 397 -7.92 -17.94 -3.75
CA GLY A 397 -8.26 -19.35 -3.47
C GLY A 397 -9.25 -19.95 -4.47
N LEU A 398 -9.06 -19.62 -5.73
CA LEU A 398 -9.85 -20.09 -6.86
C LEU A 398 -8.97 -20.80 -7.88
#